data_733640362ba6020aba36380d877dc498
#
_entry.id   733640362ba6020aba36380d877dc498
#
_cell.length_a   1.000
_cell.length_b   1.000
_cell.length_c   1.000
_cell.angle_alpha   90.00
_cell.angle_beta   90.00
_cell.angle_gamma   90.00
#
_symmetry.space_group_name_H-M   'P 1'
#
loop_
_entity.id
_entity.type
_entity.pdbx_description
1 polymer ?
#
loop_
_entity_poly.entity_id
_entity_poly.type
_entity_poly.pdbx_seq_one_letter_code
_entity_poly.pdbx_strand_id
1 'polypeptide(L)'
;YTDNTLFTSLKSSSTDFLTNSGYKTSEIGFSMGTRFEQFQNIFLSPEIDFLIEDLETSSKASSTLKKQEGSYTDLYFNYSINQDLRDKKFRTEEGYVTTFSQELPLVSDNAEIANAFEVTKYKKLSTTSRMIGKVSFFGKTVNGLNDDVRISKRLNIPSSRLRGFERGKVGPVENNDYIGGNHLSSLNLSATLPNLVEGLDNLDVGVFFDAANVWGVDYNNSLDDKSTIRSSAGVALNLMTPVGPLSFSFANALSKASSDKTETFRFNLGTQF
;
A
#
# COMPACT_ATOMS: atom_id res chain seq x y z
N TYR A 1 24.48 10.98 21.58
CA TYR A 1 24.51 9.63 20.99
C TYR A 1 23.12 9.34 20.48
N THR A 2 22.97 9.25 19.16
CA THR A 2 21.71 8.83 18.54
C THR A 2 21.59 7.31 18.72
N ASP A 3 20.43 6.85 19.19
CA ASP A 3 20.16 5.42 19.34
C ASP A 3 20.11 4.76 17.95
N ASN A 4 21.17 4.04 17.61
CA ASN A 4 21.22 3.26 16.39
C ASN A 4 20.57 1.89 16.65
N THR A 5 19.59 1.54 15.85
CA THR A 5 18.93 0.23 15.90
C THR A 5 19.43 -0.61 14.74
N LEU A 6 20.02 -1.77 15.03
CA LEU A 6 20.29 -2.81 14.05
C LEU A 6 19.09 -3.75 13.99
N PHE A 7 18.66 -4.11 12.80
CA PHE A 7 17.59 -5.10 12.60
C PHE A 7 17.98 -6.11 11.53
N THR A 8 17.49 -7.32 11.69
CA THR A 8 17.61 -8.40 10.72
C THR A 8 16.24 -9.05 10.55
N SER A 9 15.93 -9.52 9.35
CA SER A 9 14.66 -10.19 9.06
C SER A 9 14.89 -11.44 8.20
N LEU A 10 14.13 -12.49 8.48
CA LEU A 10 13.98 -13.64 7.62
C LEU A 10 12.56 -13.63 7.10
N LYS A 11 12.40 -13.72 5.78
CA LYS A 11 11.11 -13.75 5.10
C LYS A 11 10.92 -15.12 4.45
N SER A 12 9.74 -15.69 4.67
CA SER A 12 9.24 -16.82 3.89
C SER A 12 7.77 -16.57 3.64
N SER A 13 7.37 -16.46 2.38
CA SER A 13 5.98 -16.20 2.03
C SER A 13 5.57 -16.94 0.77
N SER A 14 4.31 -17.32 0.69
CA SER A 14 3.68 -17.83 -0.52
C SER A 14 2.41 -17.04 -0.75
N THR A 15 2.25 -16.51 -1.94
CA THR A 15 1.08 -15.70 -2.30
C THR A 15 0.41 -16.31 -3.53
N ASP A 16 -0.87 -16.62 -3.41
CA ASP A 16 -1.67 -17.19 -4.50
C ASP A 16 -2.64 -16.15 -5.04
N PHE A 17 -2.34 -15.63 -6.21
CA PHE A 17 -3.17 -14.73 -7.00
C PHE A 17 -3.65 -15.37 -8.31
N LEU A 18 -3.60 -16.71 -8.43
CA LEU A 18 -3.99 -17.43 -9.66
C LEU A 18 -5.39 -17.09 -10.14
N THR A 19 -6.33 -16.86 -9.19
CA THR A 19 -7.73 -16.53 -9.51
C THR A 19 -7.95 -15.07 -9.92
N ASN A 20 -7.14 -14.15 -9.39
CA ASN A 20 -7.36 -12.72 -9.58
C ASN A 20 -6.39 -12.07 -10.58
N SER A 21 -5.15 -12.54 -10.59
CA SER A 21 -4.06 -11.92 -11.35
C SER A 21 -3.27 -12.92 -12.20
N GLY A 22 -3.67 -14.19 -12.21
CA GLY A 22 -3.12 -15.21 -13.07
C GLY A 22 -1.75 -15.73 -12.66
N TYR A 23 -1.25 -15.46 -11.44
CA TYR A 23 0.06 -15.90 -10.97
C TYR A 23 0.07 -16.28 -9.49
N LYS A 24 1.13 -16.96 -9.10
CA LYS A 24 1.45 -17.35 -7.73
C LYS A 24 2.95 -17.13 -7.50
N THR A 25 3.34 -16.72 -6.29
CA THR A 25 4.74 -16.58 -5.91
C THR A 25 5.07 -17.35 -4.64
N SER A 26 6.30 -17.82 -4.57
CA SER A 26 6.94 -18.35 -3.36
C SER A 26 8.23 -17.57 -3.15
N GLU A 27 8.40 -16.97 -1.98
CA GLU A 27 9.55 -16.12 -1.69
C GLU A 27 10.29 -16.58 -0.44
N ILE A 28 11.60 -16.56 -0.50
CA ILE A 28 12.49 -16.70 0.66
C ILE A 28 13.48 -15.53 0.61
N GLY A 29 13.65 -14.83 1.74
CA GLY A 29 14.52 -13.68 1.80
C GLY A 29 15.19 -13.49 3.15
N PHE A 30 16.27 -12.74 3.12
CA PHE A 30 17.00 -12.28 4.30
C PHE A 30 17.31 -10.80 4.13
N SER A 31 17.02 -10.01 5.14
CA SER A 31 17.42 -8.62 5.14
C SER A 31 18.17 -8.21 6.40
N MET A 32 19.04 -7.22 6.27
CA MET A 32 19.81 -6.62 7.35
C MET A 32 19.91 -5.11 7.12
N GLY A 33 19.58 -4.35 8.14
CA GLY A 33 19.61 -2.90 8.07
C GLY A 33 19.84 -2.23 9.40
N THR A 34 19.97 -0.93 9.35
CA THR A 34 20.10 -0.08 10.54
C THR A 34 19.15 1.10 10.44
N ARG A 35 18.72 1.62 11.58
CA ARG A 35 17.93 2.85 11.67
C ARG A 35 18.60 3.79 12.66
N PHE A 36 18.79 5.03 12.24
CA PHE A 36 19.38 6.08 13.07
C PHE A 36 18.79 7.45 12.73
N GLU A 37 18.83 8.34 13.71
CA GLU A 37 18.47 9.73 13.52
C GLU A 37 19.63 10.49 12.88
N GLN A 38 19.46 10.90 11.63
CA GLN A 38 20.47 11.67 10.88
C GLN A 38 20.39 13.16 11.17
N PHE A 39 19.17 13.69 11.31
CA PHE A 39 18.86 15.05 11.73
C PHE A 39 17.69 15.02 12.71
N GLN A 40 17.47 16.07 13.47
CA GLN A 40 16.39 16.14 14.45
C GLN A 40 15.04 15.69 13.86
N ASN A 41 14.48 14.61 14.41
CA ASN A 41 13.24 13.96 13.96
C ASN A 41 13.27 13.40 12.53
N ILE A 42 14.44 13.28 11.90
CA ILE A 42 14.59 12.66 10.57
C ILE A 42 15.43 11.40 10.72
N PHE A 43 14.79 10.26 10.49
CA PHE A 43 15.39 8.94 10.58
C PHE A 43 15.74 8.41 9.20
N LEU A 44 16.95 7.90 9.07
CA LEU A 44 17.42 7.17 7.89
C LEU A 44 17.49 5.67 8.23
N SER A 45 16.96 4.83 7.35
CA SER A 45 16.98 3.38 7.50
C SER A 45 17.50 2.72 6.22
N PRO A 46 18.83 2.57 6.06
CA PRO A 46 19.40 1.76 4.98
C PRO A 46 19.31 0.26 5.31
N GLU A 47 19.09 -0.56 4.28
CA GLU A 47 18.92 -2.01 4.37
C GLU A 47 19.48 -2.69 3.12
N ILE A 48 20.08 -3.85 3.30
CA ILE A 48 20.38 -4.80 2.22
C ILE A 48 19.36 -5.93 2.32
N ASP A 49 18.72 -6.24 1.20
CA ASP A 49 17.68 -7.27 1.10
C ASP A 49 18.05 -8.27 0.01
N PHE A 50 18.19 -9.54 0.39
CA PHE A 50 18.40 -10.67 -0.49
C PHE A 50 17.12 -11.47 -0.61
N LEU A 51 16.66 -11.73 -1.83
CA LEU A 51 15.40 -12.37 -2.13
C LEU A 51 15.58 -13.43 -3.22
N ILE A 52 14.99 -14.60 -3.01
CA ILE A 52 14.73 -15.61 -4.03
C ILE A 52 13.24 -15.73 -4.19
N GLU A 53 12.76 -15.59 -5.42
CA GLU A 53 11.34 -15.65 -5.78
C GLU A 53 11.13 -16.71 -6.86
N ASP A 54 10.21 -17.64 -6.63
CA ASP A 54 9.68 -18.54 -7.65
C ASP A 54 8.29 -18.03 -8.09
N LEU A 55 8.14 -17.77 -9.39
CA LEU A 55 6.92 -17.28 -10.00
C LEU A 55 6.33 -18.34 -10.91
N GLU A 56 5.09 -18.72 -10.64
CA GLU A 56 4.28 -19.64 -11.45
C GLU A 56 3.07 -18.90 -12.02
N THR A 57 2.64 -19.25 -13.23
CA THR A 57 1.47 -18.64 -13.86
C THR A 57 0.32 -19.64 -14.04
N SER A 58 -0.90 -19.12 -14.18
CA SER A 58 -2.06 -19.95 -14.50
C SER A 58 -2.02 -20.45 -15.93
N SER A 59 -2.65 -21.58 -16.22
CA SER A 59 -2.79 -22.09 -17.60
C SER A 59 -3.50 -21.13 -18.53
N LYS A 60 -4.33 -20.22 -18.00
CA LYS A 60 -5.12 -19.21 -18.72
C LYS A 60 -4.41 -17.85 -18.80
N ALA A 61 -3.28 -17.67 -18.13
CA ALA A 61 -2.51 -16.43 -18.18
C ALA A 61 -2.11 -16.07 -19.63
N SER A 62 -1.92 -14.78 -19.88
CA SER A 62 -1.47 -14.29 -21.18
C SER A 62 -0.10 -14.85 -21.54
N SER A 63 0.23 -14.86 -22.84
CA SER A 63 1.54 -15.31 -23.31
C SER A 63 2.68 -14.45 -22.73
N THR A 64 2.42 -13.19 -22.44
CA THR A 64 3.37 -12.26 -21.83
C THR A 64 3.63 -12.63 -20.37
N LEU A 65 2.59 -12.91 -19.59
CA LEU A 65 2.76 -13.37 -18.21
C LEU A 65 3.46 -14.71 -18.12
N LYS A 66 3.15 -15.66 -19.01
CA LYS A 66 3.83 -16.97 -19.06
C LYS A 66 5.34 -16.88 -19.33
N LYS A 67 5.80 -15.85 -20.04
CA LYS A 67 7.24 -15.62 -20.24
C LYS A 67 7.97 -15.19 -18.97
N GLN A 68 7.25 -14.70 -17.98
CA GLN A 68 7.80 -14.27 -16.69
C GLN A 68 7.86 -15.42 -15.66
N GLU A 69 7.40 -16.63 -16.02
CA GLU A 69 7.47 -17.80 -15.15
C GLU A 69 8.93 -18.23 -14.96
N GLY A 70 9.34 -18.44 -13.72
CA GLY A 70 10.70 -18.83 -13.38
C GLY A 70 11.12 -18.47 -11.96
N SER A 71 12.39 -18.73 -11.67
CA SER A 71 13.02 -18.37 -10.40
C SER A 71 13.92 -17.15 -10.59
N TYR A 72 13.83 -16.21 -9.68
CA TYR A 72 14.55 -14.92 -9.70
C TYR A 72 15.36 -14.77 -8.43
N THR A 73 16.58 -14.27 -8.58
CA THR A 73 17.47 -13.95 -7.46
C THR A 73 17.78 -12.47 -7.48
N ASP A 74 17.45 -11.79 -6.39
CA ASP A 74 17.57 -10.36 -6.28
C ASP A 74 18.36 -9.97 -5.04
N LEU A 75 19.24 -8.99 -5.17
CA LEU A 75 19.91 -8.28 -4.09
C LEU A 75 19.62 -6.80 -4.25
N TYR A 76 18.92 -6.21 -3.28
CA TYR A 76 18.56 -4.80 -3.26
C TYR A 76 19.32 -4.04 -2.19
N PHE A 77 19.60 -2.77 -2.47
CA PHE A 77 19.86 -1.75 -1.47
C PHE A 77 18.61 -0.90 -1.32
N ASN A 78 17.99 -1.01 -0.17
CA ASN A 78 16.80 -0.25 0.19
C ASN A 78 17.18 0.86 1.15
N TYR A 79 16.51 2.00 1.08
CA TYR A 79 16.57 2.97 2.14
C TYR A 79 15.26 3.71 2.31
N SER A 80 14.98 4.14 3.52
CA SER A 80 13.87 5.03 3.82
C SER A 80 14.30 6.23 4.64
N ILE A 81 13.68 7.38 4.36
CA ILE A 81 13.80 8.62 5.12
C ILE A 81 12.43 8.88 5.73
N ASN A 82 12.37 8.93 7.05
CA ASN A 82 11.12 9.12 7.77
C ASN A 82 11.22 10.32 8.71
N GLN A 83 10.19 11.17 8.68
CA GLN A 83 10.00 12.25 9.65
C GLN A 83 8.63 12.07 10.31
N ASP A 84 8.60 11.96 11.63
CA ASP A 84 7.38 11.80 12.42
C ASP A 84 7.27 12.92 13.46
N LEU A 85 6.42 13.90 13.17
CA LEU A 85 6.12 15.05 14.02
C LEU A 85 4.67 15.03 14.52
N ARG A 86 4.11 13.82 14.70
CA ARG A 86 2.79 13.66 15.34
C ARG A 86 2.89 13.90 16.84
N ASP A 87 1.85 14.48 17.40
CA ASP A 87 1.73 14.69 18.86
C ASP A 87 1.75 13.35 19.64
N LYS A 88 1.19 12.30 19.07
CA LYS A 88 1.19 10.91 19.60
C LYS A 88 1.10 9.92 18.44
N LYS A 89 1.70 8.74 18.64
CA LYS A 89 1.67 7.68 17.61
C LYS A 89 0.30 6.99 17.51
N PHE A 90 -0.43 6.98 18.62
CA PHE A 90 -1.75 6.38 18.71
C PHE A 90 -2.80 7.47 18.98
N ARG A 91 -3.94 7.43 18.26
CA ARG A 91 -4.97 8.48 18.27
C ARG A 91 -4.37 9.88 18.06
N THR A 92 -3.57 10.02 17.01
CA THR A 92 -2.96 11.30 16.62
C THR A 92 -4.02 12.36 16.41
N GLU A 93 -3.82 13.52 17.03
CA GLU A 93 -4.74 14.66 16.92
C GLU A 93 -4.16 15.77 16.03
N GLU A 94 -2.85 15.95 16.07
CA GLU A 94 -2.13 16.99 15.31
C GLU A 94 -0.76 16.51 14.85
N GLY A 95 -0.21 17.21 13.84
CA GLY A 95 1.10 16.92 13.30
C GLY A 95 1.05 16.18 11.98
N TYR A 96 2.20 15.63 11.60
CA TYR A 96 2.31 14.88 10.35
C TYR A 96 3.40 13.80 10.43
N VAL A 97 3.31 12.83 9.54
CA VAL A 97 4.37 11.87 9.25
C VAL A 97 4.61 11.86 7.75
N THR A 98 5.89 11.84 7.37
CA THR A 98 6.32 11.75 5.97
C THR A 98 7.34 10.64 5.84
N THR A 99 7.22 9.84 4.79
CA THR A 99 8.17 8.77 4.47
C THR A 99 8.48 8.81 2.98
N PHE A 100 9.75 8.79 2.65
CA PHE A 100 10.25 8.47 1.31
C PHE A 100 11.02 7.16 1.38
N SER A 101 10.81 6.27 0.42
CA SER A 101 11.59 5.03 0.30
C SER A 101 11.98 4.76 -1.14
N GLN A 102 13.16 4.16 -1.30
CA GLN A 102 13.67 3.73 -2.60
C GLN A 102 14.28 2.34 -2.48
N GLU A 103 13.99 1.51 -3.49
CA GLU A 103 14.56 0.16 -3.68
C GLU A 103 15.45 0.22 -4.92
N LEU A 104 16.75 -0.10 -4.76
CA LEU A 104 17.77 -0.05 -5.81
C LEU A 104 18.34 -1.45 -6.03
N PRO A 105 18.26 -2.02 -7.24
CA PRO A 105 18.84 -3.32 -7.51
C PRO A 105 20.38 -3.22 -7.54
N LEU A 106 21.05 -4.06 -6.74
CA LEU A 106 22.50 -4.24 -6.80
C LEU A 106 22.86 -5.39 -7.74
N VAL A 107 22.15 -6.51 -7.60
CA VAL A 107 22.19 -7.67 -8.49
C VAL A 107 20.78 -8.17 -8.64
N SER A 108 20.29 -8.36 -9.84
CA SER A 108 18.94 -8.83 -10.09
C SER A 108 18.83 -9.47 -11.46
N ASP A 109 18.10 -10.57 -11.57
CA ASP A 109 17.81 -11.24 -12.83
C ASP A 109 16.87 -10.40 -13.71
N ASN A 110 15.98 -9.62 -13.08
CA ASN A 110 15.14 -8.62 -13.73
C ASN A 110 15.15 -7.35 -12.85
N ALA A 111 16.02 -6.40 -13.21
CA ALA A 111 16.30 -5.23 -12.40
C ALA A 111 15.22 -4.17 -12.53
N GLU A 112 14.64 -3.77 -11.40
CA GLU A 112 13.71 -2.66 -11.30
C GLU A 112 14.05 -1.69 -10.16
N ILE A 113 13.77 -0.40 -10.37
CA ILE A 113 13.84 0.64 -9.34
C ILE A 113 12.42 0.96 -8.85
N ALA A 114 12.21 0.89 -7.53
CA ALA A 114 10.97 1.36 -6.93
C ALA A 114 11.20 2.61 -6.07
N ASN A 115 10.27 3.56 -6.17
CA ASN A 115 10.25 4.77 -5.36
C ASN A 115 8.86 4.90 -4.73
N ALA A 116 8.78 5.23 -3.44
CA ALA A 116 7.53 5.52 -2.78
C ALA A 116 7.64 6.78 -1.92
N PHE A 117 6.58 7.55 -1.91
CA PHE A 117 6.43 8.73 -1.06
C PHE A 117 5.07 8.69 -0.37
N GLU A 118 5.08 8.93 0.92
CA GLU A 118 3.86 9.03 1.71
C GLU A 118 3.93 10.24 2.64
N VAL A 119 2.83 10.99 2.73
CA VAL A 119 2.63 12.01 3.73
C VAL A 119 1.24 11.90 4.32
N THR A 120 1.15 11.91 5.65
CA THR A 120 -0.12 11.95 6.37
C THR A 120 -0.09 13.10 7.36
N LYS A 121 -1.08 14.00 7.27
CA LYS A 121 -1.26 15.14 8.16
C LYS A 121 -2.54 15.00 8.96
N TYR A 122 -2.46 15.34 10.22
CA TYR A 122 -3.57 15.36 11.18
C TYR A 122 -3.81 16.77 11.68
N LYS A 123 -5.06 17.14 11.89
CA LYS A 123 -5.45 18.43 12.45
C LYS A 123 -6.78 18.33 13.21
N LYS A 124 -6.82 18.91 14.40
CA LYS A 124 -8.08 19.17 15.09
C LYS A 124 -8.94 20.12 14.26
N LEU A 125 -10.13 19.68 13.89
CA LEU A 125 -11.10 20.49 13.12
C LEU A 125 -12.05 21.26 14.05
N SER A 126 -12.19 20.81 15.30
CA SER A 126 -13.00 21.46 16.31
C SER A 126 -12.37 21.25 17.68
N THR A 127 -12.40 22.28 18.52
CA THR A 127 -11.95 22.21 19.91
C THR A 127 -13.03 21.60 20.83
N THR A 128 -14.29 21.70 20.44
CA THR A 128 -15.45 21.28 21.26
C THR A 128 -15.82 19.81 20.99
N SER A 129 -15.87 19.40 19.72
CA SER A 129 -16.31 18.06 19.32
C SER A 129 -15.19 17.03 19.19
N ARG A 130 -13.94 17.39 19.47
CA ARG A 130 -12.74 16.54 19.28
C ARG A 130 -12.63 15.92 17.87
N MET A 131 -13.22 16.57 16.88
CA MET A 131 -13.16 16.12 15.49
C MET A 131 -11.74 16.26 14.96
N ILE A 132 -11.21 15.17 14.40
CA ILE A 132 -9.86 15.09 13.84
C ILE A 132 -9.97 14.88 12.34
N GLY A 133 -9.39 15.80 11.58
CA GLY A 133 -9.19 15.64 10.14
C GLY A 133 -7.87 14.95 9.85
N LYS A 134 -7.89 14.04 8.89
CA LYS A 134 -6.71 13.35 8.36
C LYS A 134 -6.68 13.51 6.84
N VAL A 135 -5.53 13.90 6.30
CA VAL A 135 -5.23 13.90 4.88
C VAL A 135 -4.00 13.03 4.66
N SER A 136 -4.10 12.03 3.79
CA SER A 136 -2.98 11.17 3.43
C SER A 136 -2.82 11.14 1.92
N PHE A 137 -1.60 11.37 1.45
CA PHE A 137 -1.19 11.15 0.07
C PHE A 137 -0.15 10.05 0.02
N PHE A 138 -0.27 9.17 -0.97
CA PHE A 138 0.72 8.13 -1.27
C PHE A 138 0.94 8.06 -2.76
N GLY A 139 2.20 7.94 -3.17
CA GLY A 139 2.62 7.64 -4.52
C GLY A 139 3.70 6.59 -4.52
N LYS A 140 3.61 5.59 -5.41
CA LYS A 140 4.67 4.60 -5.65
C LYS A 140 4.84 4.40 -7.14
N THR A 141 6.10 4.25 -7.58
CA THR A 141 6.46 3.89 -8.95
C THR A 141 7.44 2.72 -8.93
N VAL A 142 7.32 1.84 -9.91
CA VAL A 142 8.27 0.77 -10.19
C VAL A 142 8.63 0.87 -11.67
N ASN A 143 9.91 0.89 -12.00
CA ASN A 143 10.39 1.02 -13.37
C ASN A 143 11.42 -0.06 -13.66
N GLY A 144 11.20 -0.84 -14.70
CA GLY A 144 12.18 -1.80 -15.19
C GLY A 144 13.42 -1.11 -15.76
N LEU A 145 14.60 -1.67 -15.55
CA LEU A 145 15.87 -1.14 -16.05
C LEU A 145 16.38 -1.91 -17.26
N ASN A 146 16.20 -3.21 -17.29
CA ASN A 146 16.67 -4.10 -18.34
C ASN A 146 15.53 -4.82 -19.08
N ASP A 147 14.39 -5.01 -18.40
CA ASP A 147 13.21 -5.67 -18.93
C ASP A 147 11.92 -5.02 -18.38
N ASP A 148 10.75 -5.49 -18.85
CA ASP A 148 9.45 -5.10 -18.30
C ASP A 148 9.35 -5.50 -16.82
N VAL A 149 8.65 -4.71 -16.02
CA VAL A 149 8.44 -4.99 -14.60
C VAL A 149 7.70 -6.32 -14.41
N ARG A 150 8.27 -7.21 -13.58
CA ARG A 150 7.64 -8.50 -13.25
C ARG A 150 6.24 -8.31 -12.67
N ILE A 151 5.33 -9.22 -12.98
CA ILE A 151 3.95 -9.17 -12.47
C ILE A 151 3.89 -9.14 -10.94
N SER A 152 4.79 -9.85 -10.26
CA SER A 152 4.91 -9.87 -8.81
C SER A 152 5.35 -8.56 -8.19
N LYS A 153 6.05 -7.72 -8.95
CA LYS A 153 6.54 -6.38 -8.53
C LYS A 153 5.58 -5.25 -8.93
N ARG A 154 4.59 -5.52 -9.78
CA ARG A 154 3.58 -4.53 -10.17
C ARG A 154 2.74 -4.11 -9.00
N LEU A 155 2.28 -2.88 -9.03
CA LEU A 155 1.54 -2.23 -7.96
C LEU A 155 0.05 -2.54 -8.07
N ASN A 156 -0.56 -2.81 -6.94
CA ASN A 156 -2.00 -2.90 -6.76
C ASN A 156 -2.45 -1.92 -5.68
N ILE A 157 -3.65 -1.36 -5.81
CA ILE A 157 -4.16 -0.43 -4.81
C ILE A 157 -4.47 -1.19 -3.51
N PRO A 158 -3.79 -0.86 -2.39
CA PRO A 158 -4.12 -1.43 -1.10
C PRO A 158 -5.56 -1.11 -0.70
N SER A 159 -6.23 -2.07 -0.11
CA SER A 159 -7.63 -1.91 0.29
C SER A 159 -7.87 -0.83 1.35
N SER A 160 -6.85 -0.47 2.12
CA SER A 160 -6.88 0.65 3.07
C SER A 160 -6.84 2.03 2.39
N ARG A 161 -6.40 2.09 1.12
CA ARG A 161 -6.28 3.33 0.35
C ARG A 161 -7.44 3.59 -0.61
N LEU A 162 -8.25 2.56 -0.88
CA LEU A 162 -9.46 2.70 -1.71
C LEU A 162 -10.54 1.75 -1.17
N ARG A 163 -11.30 2.22 -0.19
CA ARG A 163 -12.45 1.50 0.37
C ARG A 163 -13.61 1.50 -0.62
N GLY A 164 -14.49 0.54 -0.56
CA GLY A 164 -15.61 0.42 -1.51
C GLY A 164 -15.28 -0.35 -2.79
N PHE A 165 -14.07 -0.92 -2.88
CA PHE A 165 -13.62 -1.74 -4.00
C PHE A 165 -13.06 -3.07 -3.52
N GLU A 166 -13.32 -4.15 -4.25
CA GLU A 166 -12.78 -5.47 -3.93
C GLU A 166 -11.24 -5.48 -4.03
N ARG A 167 -10.60 -6.13 -3.06
CA ARG A 167 -9.14 -6.24 -3.01
C ARG A 167 -8.59 -6.94 -4.24
N GLY A 168 -7.58 -6.35 -4.89
CA GLY A 168 -6.90 -6.91 -6.06
C GLY A 168 -7.76 -6.97 -7.31
N LYS A 169 -8.91 -6.25 -7.35
CA LYS A 169 -9.82 -6.23 -8.50
C LYS A 169 -10.08 -4.81 -9.01
N VAL A 170 -9.02 -4.04 -9.06
CA VAL A 170 -8.99 -2.65 -9.53
C VAL A 170 -7.72 -2.43 -10.35
N GLY A 171 -7.85 -1.81 -11.52
CA GLY A 171 -6.72 -1.42 -12.36
C GLY A 171 -6.71 -2.10 -13.72
N PRO A 172 -5.54 -2.10 -14.40
CA PRO A 172 -5.37 -2.74 -15.70
C PRO A 172 -5.72 -4.23 -15.69
N VAL A 173 -6.42 -4.69 -16.72
CA VAL A 173 -6.89 -6.08 -16.86
C VAL A 173 -6.43 -6.66 -18.19
N GLU A 174 -5.85 -7.83 -18.16
CA GLU A 174 -5.51 -8.64 -19.33
C GLU A 174 -6.12 -10.05 -19.17
N ASN A 175 -6.89 -10.53 -20.15
CA ASN A 175 -7.55 -11.86 -20.14
C ASN A 175 -8.35 -12.16 -18.83
N ASN A 176 -9.01 -11.15 -18.26
CA ASN A 176 -9.71 -11.16 -16.96
C ASN A 176 -8.78 -11.21 -15.72
N ASP A 177 -7.47 -11.18 -15.88
CA ASP A 177 -6.50 -11.08 -14.80
C ASP A 177 -6.20 -9.61 -14.50
N TYR A 178 -6.25 -9.22 -13.21
CA TYR A 178 -5.86 -7.88 -12.76
C TYR A 178 -4.34 -7.85 -12.61
N ILE A 179 -3.67 -7.26 -13.57
CA ILE A 179 -2.21 -7.32 -13.71
C ILE A 179 -1.46 -6.23 -12.93
N GLY A 180 -2.20 -5.30 -12.28
CA GLY A 180 -1.59 -4.15 -11.63
C GLY A 180 -0.96 -3.16 -12.60
N GLY A 181 -0.18 -2.22 -12.08
CA GLY A 181 0.50 -1.20 -12.87
C GLY A 181 1.86 -0.83 -12.31
N ASN A 182 2.61 -0.06 -13.07
CA ASN A 182 3.95 0.40 -12.67
C ASN A 182 3.88 1.67 -11.79
N HIS A 183 2.74 2.36 -11.78
CA HIS A 183 2.52 3.59 -11.03
C HIS A 183 1.25 3.50 -10.22
N LEU A 184 1.28 4.02 -9.01
CA LEU A 184 0.15 4.10 -8.10
C LEU A 184 0.14 5.45 -7.39
N SER A 185 -1.04 6.06 -7.29
CA SER A 185 -1.26 7.21 -6.41
C SER A 185 -2.57 7.11 -5.66
N SER A 186 -2.62 7.62 -4.44
CA SER A 186 -3.85 7.74 -3.67
C SER A 186 -3.90 9.00 -2.82
N LEU A 187 -5.11 9.54 -2.67
CA LEU A 187 -5.46 10.61 -1.76
C LEU A 187 -6.60 10.14 -0.87
N ASN A 188 -6.37 10.15 0.44
CA ASN A 188 -7.36 9.74 1.43
C ASN A 188 -7.68 10.90 2.36
N LEU A 189 -8.93 11.27 2.44
CA LEU A 189 -9.44 12.29 3.34
C LEU A 189 -10.35 11.63 4.36
N SER A 190 -10.23 11.98 5.63
CA SER A 190 -11.17 11.52 6.64
C SER A 190 -11.36 12.54 7.75
N ALA A 191 -12.53 12.49 8.35
CA ALA A 191 -12.84 13.22 9.58
C ALA A 191 -13.40 12.21 10.60
N THR A 192 -12.74 12.13 11.76
CA THR A 192 -13.10 11.19 12.83
C THR A 192 -13.70 11.95 14.02
N LEU A 193 -14.81 11.45 14.51
CA LEU A 193 -15.53 11.91 15.68
C LEU A 193 -15.33 10.89 16.81
N PRO A 194 -14.29 11.06 17.64
CA PRO A 194 -14.08 10.14 18.76
C PRO A 194 -15.20 10.30 19.80
N ASN A 195 -15.57 9.20 20.43
CA ASN A 195 -16.57 9.16 21.52
C ASN A 195 -17.94 9.76 21.13
N LEU A 196 -18.37 9.55 19.87
CA LEU A 196 -19.67 10.03 19.40
C LEU A 196 -20.85 9.32 20.09
N VAL A 197 -20.66 8.08 20.52
CA VAL A 197 -21.69 7.28 21.18
C VAL A 197 -21.41 7.24 22.66
N GLU A 198 -22.31 7.77 23.48
CA GLU A 198 -22.20 7.74 24.93
C GLU A 198 -22.08 6.31 25.47
N GLY A 199 -21.15 6.09 26.41
CA GLY A 199 -20.85 4.78 26.97
C GLY A 199 -19.97 3.86 26.12
N LEU A 200 -19.53 4.30 24.94
CA LEU A 200 -18.59 3.58 24.05
C LEU A 200 -17.35 4.42 23.77
N ASP A 201 -16.53 4.66 24.79
CA ASP A 201 -15.31 5.47 24.69
C ASP A 201 -14.23 4.87 23.76
N ASN A 202 -14.40 3.62 23.38
CA ASN A 202 -13.53 2.88 22.50
C ASN A 202 -14.02 2.83 21.05
N LEU A 203 -15.16 3.47 20.72
CA LEU A 203 -15.71 3.55 19.36
C LEU A 203 -15.46 4.93 18.75
N ASP A 204 -14.73 4.95 17.64
CA ASP A 204 -14.57 6.14 16.81
C ASP A 204 -15.40 6.00 15.52
N VAL A 205 -16.22 7.01 15.25
CA VAL A 205 -17.03 7.10 14.01
C VAL A 205 -16.36 8.11 13.08
N GLY A 206 -16.20 7.77 11.82
CA GLY A 206 -15.59 8.67 10.85
C GLY A 206 -16.28 8.64 9.49
N VAL A 207 -16.17 9.75 8.78
CA VAL A 207 -16.51 9.85 7.37
C VAL A 207 -15.23 9.93 6.55
N PHE A 208 -15.27 9.44 5.32
CA PHE A 208 -14.11 9.44 4.46
C PHE A 208 -14.43 9.66 2.98
N PHE A 209 -13.42 10.12 2.28
CA PHE A 209 -13.35 10.14 0.82
C PHE A 209 -11.99 9.59 0.40
N ASP A 210 -12.00 8.58 -0.47
CA ASP A 210 -10.79 7.98 -1.03
C ASP A 210 -10.77 8.20 -2.54
N ALA A 211 -9.61 8.56 -3.06
CA ALA A 211 -9.35 8.60 -4.49
C ALA A 211 -8.01 7.91 -4.78
N ALA A 212 -7.96 7.05 -5.79
CA ALA A 212 -6.74 6.36 -6.17
C ALA A 212 -6.73 5.99 -7.66
N ASN A 213 -5.52 5.81 -8.18
CA ASN A 213 -5.30 5.20 -9.48
C ASN A 213 -4.09 4.29 -9.46
N VAL A 214 -4.11 3.24 -10.29
CA VAL A 214 -2.99 2.38 -10.64
C VAL A 214 -2.94 2.25 -12.15
N TRP A 215 -1.77 2.51 -12.74
CA TRP A 215 -1.61 2.60 -14.20
C TRP A 215 -0.17 2.27 -14.63
N GLY A 216 0.04 2.26 -15.95
CA GLY A 216 1.33 1.97 -16.56
C GLY A 216 1.53 0.47 -16.71
N VAL A 217 1.43 -0.02 -17.96
CA VAL A 217 1.74 -1.38 -18.34
C VAL A 217 2.78 -1.28 -19.44
N ASP A 218 4.04 -1.51 -19.07
CA ASP A 218 5.22 -1.26 -19.92
C ASP A 218 5.26 -2.11 -21.19
N TYR A 219 4.80 -3.36 -21.14
CA TYR A 219 4.80 -4.25 -22.31
C TYR A 219 3.59 -4.03 -23.24
N ASN A 220 2.56 -3.32 -22.84
CA ASN A 220 1.37 -3.09 -23.66
C ASN A 220 0.62 -1.82 -23.28
N ASN A 221 0.86 -0.73 -24.01
CA ASN A 221 0.22 0.55 -23.77
C ASN A 221 -1.31 0.55 -23.94
N SER A 222 -1.89 -0.45 -24.62
CA SER A 222 -3.34 -0.56 -24.77
C SER A 222 -4.07 -0.98 -23.50
N LEU A 223 -3.33 -1.55 -22.54
CA LEU A 223 -3.82 -1.96 -21.22
C LEU A 223 -3.65 -0.85 -20.17
N ASP A 224 -2.99 0.26 -20.53
CA ASP A 224 -2.75 1.37 -19.63
C ASP A 224 -4.04 2.10 -19.23
N ASP A 225 -4.27 2.23 -17.93
CA ASP A 225 -5.47 2.80 -17.32
C ASP A 225 -5.20 4.17 -16.64
N LYS A 226 -4.28 4.94 -17.18
CA LYS A 226 -3.77 6.20 -16.61
C LYS A 226 -4.83 7.29 -16.40
N SER A 227 -5.89 7.30 -17.19
CA SER A 227 -6.92 8.34 -17.16
C SER A 227 -8.07 8.05 -16.19
N THR A 228 -8.13 6.87 -15.59
CA THR A 228 -9.26 6.46 -14.75
C THR A 228 -8.95 6.64 -13.27
N ILE A 229 -9.37 7.77 -12.71
CA ILE A 229 -9.31 7.98 -11.25
C ILE A 229 -10.53 7.31 -10.62
N ARG A 230 -10.28 6.34 -9.73
CA ARG A 230 -11.31 5.70 -8.90
C ARG A 230 -11.53 6.51 -7.65
N SER A 231 -12.77 6.60 -7.21
CA SER A 231 -13.08 7.28 -5.95
C SER A 231 -14.27 6.66 -5.25
N SER A 232 -14.29 6.81 -3.95
CA SER A 232 -15.36 6.35 -3.06
C SER A 232 -15.53 7.29 -1.88
N ALA A 233 -16.71 7.24 -1.27
CA ALA A 233 -16.99 7.92 -0.02
C ALA A 233 -17.81 7.00 0.90
N GLY A 234 -17.71 7.22 2.20
CA GLY A 234 -18.40 6.36 3.14
C GLY A 234 -18.23 6.73 4.61
N VAL A 235 -18.64 5.80 5.45
CA VAL A 235 -18.54 5.87 6.92
C VAL A 235 -17.65 4.72 7.40
N ALA A 236 -16.80 5.01 8.38
CA ALA A 236 -15.98 4.03 9.07
C ALA A 236 -16.29 4.01 10.56
N LEU A 237 -16.33 2.81 11.14
CA LEU A 237 -16.47 2.58 12.57
C LEU A 237 -15.21 1.84 13.04
N ASN A 238 -14.46 2.45 13.95
CA ASN A 238 -13.23 1.86 14.50
C ASN A 238 -13.44 1.59 15.99
N LEU A 239 -13.47 0.31 16.34
CA LEU A 239 -13.69 -0.15 17.71
C LEU A 239 -12.38 -0.71 18.27
N MET A 240 -11.91 -0.12 19.36
CA MET A 240 -10.76 -0.65 20.10
C MET A 240 -11.20 -1.75 21.04
N THR A 241 -10.68 -2.97 20.83
CA THR A 241 -10.99 -4.14 21.66
C THR A 241 -9.73 -4.71 22.31
N PRO A 242 -9.85 -5.52 23.36
CA PRO A 242 -8.69 -6.20 23.98
C PRO A 242 -7.94 -7.13 23.04
N VAL A 243 -8.58 -7.63 21.97
CA VAL A 243 -7.95 -8.49 20.95
C VAL A 243 -7.39 -7.70 19.75
N GLY A 244 -7.47 -6.38 19.81
CA GLY A 244 -7.01 -5.47 18.77
C GLY A 244 -8.13 -4.61 18.17
N PRO A 245 -7.76 -3.66 17.32
CA PRO A 245 -8.73 -2.79 16.67
C PRO A 245 -9.57 -3.53 15.63
N LEU A 246 -10.87 -3.28 15.66
CA LEU A 246 -11.83 -3.70 14.65
C LEU A 246 -12.24 -2.49 13.84
N SER A 247 -12.19 -2.61 12.52
CA SER A 247 -12.62 -1.56 11.60
C SER A 247 -13.72 -2.07 10.68
N PHE A 248 -14.83 -1.35 10.64
CA PHE A 248 -15.95 -1.58 9.73
C PHE A 248 -16.04 -0.37 8.80
N SER A 249 -16.14 -0.60 7.51
CA SER A 249 -16.37 0.48 6.55
C SER A 249 -17.56 0.18 5.65
N PHE A 250 -18.40 1.18 5.47
CA PHE A 250 -19.50 1.20 4.52
C PHE A 250 -19.19 2.27 3.47
N ALA A 251 -19.00 1.86 2.25
CA ALA A 251 -18.53 2.73 1.19
C ALA A 251 -19.37 2.58 -0.07
N ASN A 252 -19.48 3.68 -0.82
CA ASN A 252 -20.04 3.69 -2.15
C ASN A 252 -18.99 4.20 -3.15
N ALA A 253 -18.77 3.46 -4.23
CA ALA A 253 -17.92 3.90 -5.33
C ALA A 253 -18.59 5.05 -6.09
N LEU A 254 -17.86 6.16 -6.23
CA LEU A 254 -18.32 7.36 -6.95
C LEU A 254 -17.82 7.38 -8.39
N SER A 255 -16.58 6.92 -8.61
CA SER A 255 -15.97 6.79 -9.93
C SER A 255 -15.21 5.47 -10.02
N LYS A 256 -15.39 4.73 -11.13
CA LYS A 256 -14.74 3.44 -11.38
C LYS A 256 -14.61 3.15 -12.86
N ALA A 257 -13.69 2.26 -13.25
CA ALA A 257 -13.66 1.66 -14.57
C ALA A 257 -14.74 0.55 -14.69
N SER A 258 -15.07 0.18 -15.91
CA SER A 258 -16.05 -0.89 -16.17
C SER A 258 -15.58 -2.27 -15.67
N SER A 259 -14.27 -2.50 -15.65
CA SER A 259 -13.64 -3.72 -15.16
C SER A 259 -13.53 -3.80 -13.63
N ASP A 260 -13.59 -2.66 -12.93
CA ASP A 260 -13.40 -2.62 -11.48
C ASP A 260 -14.57 -3.30 -10.74
N LYS A 261 -14.23 -4.06 -9.69
CA LYS A 261 -15.21 -4.67 -8.79
C LYS A 261 -15.34 -3.86 -7.52
N THR A 262 -16.57 -3.66 -7.08
CA THR A 262 -16.91 -2.86 -5.91
C THR A 262 -17.53 -3.71 -4.80
N GLU A 263 -17.27 -3.32 -3.55
CA GLU A 263 -17.93 -3.87 -2.36
C GLU A 263 -18.46 -2.73 -1.49
N THR A 264 -19.63 -2.90 -0.89
CA THR A 264 -20.24 -1.86 -0.05
C THR A 264 -19.76 -1.93 1.41
N PHE A 265 -19.44 -3.12 1.87
CA PHE A 265 -19.08 -3.37 3.26
C PHE A 265 -17.74 -4.10 3.36
N ARG A 266 -16.90 -3.64 4.29
CA ARG A 266 -15.66 -4.33 4.64
C ARG A 266 -15.46 -4.35 6.14
N PHE A 267 -14.99 -5.49 6.62
CA PHE A 267 -14.53 -5.71 7.98
C PHE A 267 -13.03 -5.99 7.98
N ASN A 268 -12.29 -5.33 8.87
CA ASN A 268 -10.88 -5.60 9.11
C ASN A 268 -10.65 -5.82 10.61
N LEU A 269 -9.86 -6.84 10.91
CA LEU A 269 -9.32 -7.13 12.24
C LEU A 269 -7.82 -6.85 12.22
N GLY A 270 -7.32 -6.02 13.13
CA GLY A 270 -5.89 -5.74 13.28
C GLY A 270 -5.50 -4.29 13.00
N THR A 271 -4.20 -4.00 13.04
CA THR A 271 -3.57 -2.68 13.08
C THR A 271 -3.46 -1.98 11.72
N GLN A 272 -4.47 -1.98 10.89
CA GLN A 272 -4.49 -1.15 9.68
C GLN A 272 -5.19 0.19 9.97
N PHE A 273 -4.45 1.09 10.62
CA PHE A 273 -4.86 2.47 10.81
C PHE A 273 -3.96 3.42 10.03
#